data_dda1c790c3f54ad1bbd471807b9139fe
#
_entry.id   dda1c790c3f54ad1bbd471807b9139fe
#
_cell.length_a   1.000
_cell.length_b   1.000
_cell.length_c   1.000
_cell.angle_alpha   90.00
_cell.angle_beta   90.00
_cell.angle_gamma   90.00
#
_symmetry.space_group_name_H-M   'P 1'
#
loop_
_entity.id
_entity.type
_entity.pdbx_description
1 polymer ?
#
loop_
_entity_poly.entity_id
_entity_poly.type
_entity_poly.pdbx_seq_one_letter_code
_entity_poly.pdbx_strand_id
1 'polypeptide(L)'
;MTTERTVELARRAATYAALADTTRLQIVDLLSVGDLSVSEVGTSLNVPSNLLAHHLNVLADADLITRHRSEGDRRRHYLTLTHLTPDARAPGPVPRITTPQRVLFVCTANTARSHLAAALWRQASHITAASAGTHPGTEINPKARAAAERHGITLPKTKPRALDLQRRSGDLLITVCDRAHEELGDQGWAHWSIPDPVAQGTNRAFDTALEQLNARVQVLAPQLDRAS
;
A
#
# COMPACT_ATOMS: atom_id res chain seq x y z
N MET A 1 -13.66 35.98 9.88
CA MET A 1 -13.24 34.59 9.52
C MET A 1 -11.98 34.32 10.31
N THR A 2 -11.91 33.20 11.07
CA THR A 2 -10.75 32.84 11.87
C THR A 2 -9.60 32.45 10.94
N THR A 3 -8.37 32.79 11.32
CA THR A 3 -7.12 32.50 10.58
C THR A 3 -7.04 31.02 10.15
N GLU A 4 -7.48 30.11 11.00
CA GLU A 4 -7.51 28.66 10.77
C GLU A 4 -8.40 28.26 9.57
N ARG A 5 -9.59 28.86 9.44
CA ARG A 5 -10.50 28.61 8.30
C ARG A 5 -9.92 29.12 6.98
N THR A 6 -9.15 30.19 7.01
CA THR A 6 -8.49 30.74 5.80
C THR A 6 -7.35 29.84 5.35
N VAL A 7 -6.55 29.30 6.29
CA VAL A 7 -5.46 28.35 6.01
C VAL A 7 -6.02 27.05 5.44
N GLU A 8 -7.08 26.51 6.00
CA GLU A 8 -7.71 25.27 5.50
C GLU A 8 -8.29 25.47 4.09
N LEU A 9 -8.94 26.61 3.82
CA LEU A 9 -9.45 26.91 2.48
C LEU A 9 -8.31 27.03 1.44
N ALA A 10 -7.21 27.68 1.81
CA ALA A 10 -6.04 27.80 0.95
C ALA A 10 -5.42 26.42 0.64
N ARG A 11 -5.32 25.54 1.64
CA ARG A 11 -4.83 24.17 1.46
C ARG A 11 -5.72 23.37 0.52
N ARG A 12 -7.05 23.44 0.68
CA ARG A 12 -8.00 22.79 -0.23
C ARG A 12 -7.88 23.33 -1.64
N ALA A 13 -7.77 24.63 -1.82
CA ALA A 13 -7.58 25.25 -3.13
C ALA A 13 -6.29 24.77 -3.81
N ALA A 14 -5.18 24.66 -3.07
CA ALA A 14 -3.92 24.12 -3.56
C ALA A 14 -4.05 22.65 -4.01
N THR A 15 -4.78 21.82 -3.24
CA THR A 15 -5.09 20.44 -3.60
C THR A 15 -5.82 20.35 -4.95
N TYR A 16 -6.89 21.13 -5.12
CA TYR A 16 -7.64 21.11 -6.39
C TYR A 16 -6.82 21.66 -7.56
N ALA A 17 -6.01 22.70 -7.34
CA ALA A 17 -5.11 23.22 -8.36
C ALA A 17 -4.04 22.18 -8.76
N ALA A 18 -3.49 21.43 -7.80
CA ALA A 18 -2.57 20.35 -8.08
C ALA A 18 -3.21 19.22 -8.88
N LEU A 19 -4.49 18.92 -8.66
CA LEU A 19 -5.23 17.87 -9.36
C LEU A 19 -5.80 18.33 -10.71
N ALA A 20 -5.79 19.62 -11.04
CA ALA A 20 -6.32 20.16 -12.29
C ALA A 20 -5.37 19.92 -13.49
N ASP A 21 -4.84 18.71 -13.61
CA ASP A 21 -3.96 18.27 -14.70
C ASP A 21 -4.12 16.77 -14.91
N THR A 22 -4.27 16.32 -16.15
CA THR A 22 -4.56 14.93 -16.50
C THR A 22 -3.43 13.97 -16.09
N THR A 23 -2.17 14.37 -16.23
CA THR A 23 -1.03 13.52 -15.85
C THR A 23 -0.96 13.36 -14.33
N ARG A 24 -1.22 14.42 -13.57
CA ARG A 24 -1.23 14.35 -12.10
C ARG A 24 -2.41 13.53 -11.58
N LEU A 25 -3.59 13.61 -12.21
CA LEU A 25 -4.70 12.70 -11.92
C LEU A 25 -4.34 11.24 -12.18
N GLN A 26 -3.72 10.94 -13.33
CA GLN A 26 -3.26 9.58 -13.63
C GLN A 26 -2.22 9.06 -12.63
N ILE A 27 -1.31 9.91 -12.14
CA ILE A 27 -0.37 9.54 -11.08
C ILE A 27 -1.12 9.19 -9.80
N VAL A 28 -2.10 9.99 -9.39
CA VAL A 28 -2.92 9.74 -8.20
C VAL A 28 -3.73 8.46 -8.36
N ASP A 29 -4.31 8.21 -9.52
CA ASP A 29 -5.07 6.99 -9.82
C ASP A 29 -4.17 5.75 -9.70
N LEU A 30 -2.96 5.76 -10.27
CA LEU A 30 -1.98 4.68 -10.11
C LEU A 30 -1.63 4.42 -8.65
N LEU A 31 -1.34 5.50 -7.89
CA LEU A 31 -0.97 5.40 -6.48
C LEU A 31 -2.13 5.05 -5.56
N SER A 32 -3.38 5.14 -6.03
CA SER A 32 -4.56 4.75 -5.25
C SER A 32 -4.65 3.23 -5.02
N VAL A 33 -4.03 2.46 -5.89
CA VAL A 33 -3.98 0.99 -5.82
C VAL A 33 -2.78 0.52 -5.00
N GLY A 34 -1.65 1.20 -5.12
CA GLY A 34 -0.42 0.83 -4.43
C GLY A 34 0.70 1.85 -4.64
N ASP A 35 1.78 1.65 -3.92
CA ASP A 35 2.96 2.49 -4.02
C ASP A 35 3.79 2.09 -5.26
N LEU A 36 4.33 3.07 -5.93
CA LEU A 36 5.16 2.87 -7.12
C LEU A 36 6.46 3.64 -6.99
N SER A 37 7.53 3.10 -7.54
CA SER A 37 8.76 3.86 -7.73
C SER A 37 8.60 4.93 -8.81
N VAL A 38 9.45 5.95 -8.79
CA VAL A 38 9.44 7.01 -9.81
C VAL A 38 9.61 6.43 -11.22
N SER A 39 10.44 5.38 -11.36
CA SER A 39 10.64 4.71 -12.66
C SER A 39 9.39 3.95 -13.12
N GLU A 40 8.68 3.27 -12.22
CA GLU A 40 7.45 2.55 -12.55
C GLU A 40 6.34 3.52 -13.00
N VAL A 41 6.18 4.64 -12.32
CA VAL A 41 5.23 5.70 -12.75
C VAL A 41 5.61 6.25 -14.13
N GLY A 42 6.90 6.54 -14.35
CA GLY A 42 7.38 7.03 -15.64
C GLY A 42 7.11 6.05 -16.78
N THR A 43 7.35 4.77 -16.55
CA THR A 43 7.08 3.69 -17.51
C THR A 43 5.59 3.54 -17.76
N SER A 44 4.77 3.49 -16.71
CA SER A 44 3.32 3.30 -16.82
C SER A 44 2.61 4.42 -17.59
N LEU A 45 3.07 5.66 -17.42
CA LEU A 45 2.47 6.84 -18.08
C LEU A 45 3.19 7.27 -19.37
N ASN A 46 4.32 6.64 -19.69
CA ASN A 46 5.18 7.03 -20.81
C ASN A 46 5.53 8.53 -20.79
N VAL A 47 5.88 9.05 -19.60
CA VAL A 47 6.20 10.46 -19.38
C VAL A 47 7.71 10.64 -19.25
N PRO A 48 8.34 11.62 -19.98
CA PRO A 48 9.76 11.93 -19.83
C PRO A 48 10.13 12.32 -18.39
N SER A 49 11.32 11.90 -17.94
CA SER A 49 11.73 12.03 -16.53
C SER A 49 11.71 13.45 -15.98
N ASN A 50 12.06 14.46 -16.81
CA ASN A 50 12.04 15.87 -16.42
C ASN A 50 10.61 16.38 -16.19
N LEU A 51 9.67 15.99 -17.05
CA LEU A 51 8.26 16.35 -16.92
C LEU A 51 7.61 15.61 -15.75
N LEU A 52 7.91 14.31 -15.57
CA LEU A 52 7.46 13.55 -14.43
C LEU A 52 7.93 14.18 -13.11
N ALA A 53 9.22 14.59 -13.03
CA ALA A 53 9.75 15.25 -11.84
C ALA A 53 8.97 16.52 -11.49
N HIS A 54 8.58 17.32 -12.50
CA HIS A 54 7.74 18.51 -12.29
C HIS A 54 6.36 18.12 -11.71
N HIS A 55 5.65 17.17 -12.31
CA HIS A 55 4.33 16.73 -11.81
C HIS A 55 4.40 16.17 -10.39
N LEU A 56 5.44 15.37 -10.09
CA LEU A 56 5.64 14.82 -8.75
C LEU A 56 5.96 15.91 -7.71
N ASN A 57 6.70 16.95 -8.08
CA ASN A 57 6.96 18.07 -7.17
C ASN A 57 5.68 18.85 -6.86
N VAL A 58 4.86 19.16 -7.87
CA VAL A 58 3.57 19.83 -7.67
C VAL A 58 2.66 19.03 -6.74
N LEU A 59 2.59 17.70 -6.90
CA LEU A 59 1.80 16.83 -6.01
C LEU A 59 2.38 16.77 -4.59
N ALA A 60 3.70 16.76 -4.43
CA ALA A 60 4.37 16.76 -3.13
C ALA A 60 4.20 18.10 -2.40
N ASP A 61 4.32 19.23 -3.10
CA ASP A 61 4.12 20.58 -2.56
C ASP A 61 2.67 20.80 -2.08
N ALA A 62 1.71 20.10 -2.71
CA ALA A 62 0.31 20.07 -2.29
C ALA A 62 0.00 19.01 -1.21
N ASP A 63 1.01 18.36 -0.66
CA ASP A 63 0.89 17.29 0.36
C ASP A 63 0.02 16.10 -0.08
N LEU A 64 -0.05 15.83 -1.39
CA LEU A 64 -0.81 14.72 -1.95
C LEU A 64 -0.02 13.41 -2.02
N ILE A 65 1.30 13.51 -2.16
CA ILE A 65 2.21 12.37 -2.18
C ILE A 65 3.41 12.59 -1.28
N THR A 66 3.95 11.50 -0.74
CA THR A 66 5.26 11.48 -0.09
C THR A 66 6.22 10.58 -0.86
N ARG A 67 7.52 10.83 -0.67
CA ARG A 67 8.60 9.98 -1.17
C ARG A 67 9.36 9.39 0.00
N HIS A 68 9.59 8.10 -0.03
CA HIS A 68 10.46 7.46 0.93
C HIS A 68 11.43 6.50 0.23
N ARG A 69 12.56 6.27 0.87
CA ARG A 69 13.60 5.40 0.34
C ARG A 69 13.22 3.94 0.60
N SER A 70 13.41 3.07 -0.39
CA SER A 70 13.19 1.63 -0.24
C SER A 70 14.01 1.02 0.91
N GLU A 71 13.41 0.09 1.64
CA GLU A 71 14.11 -0.77 2.61
C GLU A 71 14.89 -1.92 1.95
N GLY A 72 14.62 -2.22 0.68
CA GLY A 72 15.37 -3.16 -0.15
C GLY A 72 16.53 -2.50 -0.85
N ASP A 73 16.33 -2.04 -2.08
CA ASP A 73 17.31 -1.26 -2.84
C ASP A 73 17.21 0.21 -2.47
N ARG A 74 18.09 0.68 -1.62
CA ARG A 74 18.15 2.05 -1.12
C ARG A 74 18.33 3.13 -2.20
N ARG A 75 18.58 2.77 -3.44
CA ARG A 75 18.62 3.68 -4.60
C ARG A 75 17.20 3.98 -5.12
N ARG A 76 16.23 3.12 -4.84
CA ARG A 76 14.83 3.31 -5.20
C ARG A 76 14.11 4.21 -4.21
N HIS A 77 13.15 4.98 -4.72
CA HIS A 77 12.23 5.76 -3.90
C HIS A 77 10.81 5.41 -4.32
N TYR A 78 9.98 5.05 -3.34
CA TYR A 78 8.56 4.81 -3.55
C TYR A 78 7.76 6.08 -3.28
N LEU A 79 6.72 6.24 -4.05
CA LEU A 79 5.72 7.30 -3.97
C LEU A 79 4.49 6.71 -3.30
N THR A 80 3.99 7.39 -2.28
CA THR A 80 2.81 6.99 -1.49
C THR A 80 1.84 8.17 -1.42
N LEU A 81 0.54 7.92 -1.53
CA LEU A 81 -0.49 8.93 -1.26
C LEU A 81 -0.54 9.27 0.23
N THR A 82 -0.45 10.56 0.57
CA THR A 82 -0.40 11.04 1.96
C THR A 82 -1.77 10.98 2.62
N HIS A 83 -2.75 11.65 2.01
CA HIS A 83 -4.14 11.69 2.46
C HIS A 83 -5.05 11.75 1.22
N LEU A 84 -5.88 10.74 1.07
CA LEU A 84 -6.98 10.84 0.12
C LEU A 84 -8.15 11.49 0.85
N THR A 85 -8.41 12.76 0.57
CA THR A 85 -9.70 13.33 0.92
C THR A 85 -10.78 12.54 0.20
N PRO A 86 -11.95 12.31 0.82
CA PRO A 86 -13.07 11.61 0.15
C PRO A 86 -13.41 12.18 -1.22
N ASP A 87 -13.22 13.49 -1.41
CA ASP A 87 -13.50 14.21 -2.67
C ASP A 87 -12.42 14.02 -3.75
N ALA A 88 -11.15 13.77 -3.36
CA ALA A 88 -10.08 13.39 -4.28
C ALA A 88 -10.09 11.88 -4.57
N ARG A 89 -10.95 11.16 -3.87
CA ARG A 89 -11.14 9.72 -3.91
C ARG A 89 -12.20 9.24 -4.90
N ALA A 90 -12.58 10.02 -5.90
CA ALA A 90 -13.13 9.36 -7.07
C ALA A 90 -11.97 8.56 -7.68
N PRO A 91 -11.78 7.28 -7.33
CA PRO A 91 -10.71 6.51 -7.96
C PRO A 91 -11.04 6.52 -9.43
N GLY A 92 -10.05 6.88 -10.23
CA GLY A 92 -10.08 6.48 -11.60
C GLY A 92 -10.41 4.99 -11.66
N PRO A 93 -10.95 4.49 -12.76
CA PRO A 93 -11.36 3.09 -12.81
C PRO A 93 -10.14 2.23 -12.44
N VAL A 94 -10.21 1.58 -11.28
CA VAL A 94 -9.30 0.47 -10.97
C VAL A 94 -9.30 -0.41 -12.21
N PRO A 95 -8.14 -0.78 -12.75
CA PRO A 95 -8.09 -1.66 -13.91
C PRO A 95 -9.12 -2.76 -13.70
N ARG A 96 -10.01 -2.99 -14.67
CA ARG A 96 -11.09 -3.99 -14.55
C ARG A 96 -10.45 -5.33 -14.23
N ILE A 97 -10.45 -5.68 -12.95
CA ILE A 97 -9.98 -6.97 -12.47
C ILE A 97 -11.24 -7.83 -12.37
N THR A 98 -11.19 -8.99 -12.99
CA THR A 98 -12.14 -10.06 -12.61
C THR A 98 -11.93 -10.31 -11.12
N THR A 99 -13.01 -10.37 -10.35
CA THR A 99 -12.97 -10.60 -8.90
C THR A 99 -11.97 -11.72 -8.58
N PRO A 100 -10.93 -11.43 -7.78
CA PRO A 100 -9.94 -12.46 -7.49
C PRO A 100 -10.56 -13.52 -6.58
N GLN A 101 -10.19 -14.77 -6.79
CA GLN A 101 -10.63 -15.85 -5.90
C GLN A 101 -10.06 -15.68 -4.48
N ARG A 102 -8.88 -15.08 -4.38
CA ARG A 102 -8.19 -14.84 -3.11
C ARG A 102 -7.17 -13.72 -3.24
N VAL A 103 -6.96 -12.96 -2.17
CA VAL A 103 -5.84 -12.02 -2.06
C VAL A 103 -4.68 -12.69 -1.30
N LEU A 104 -3.48 -12.64 -1.86
CA LEU A 104 -2.27 -13.18 -1.26
C LEU A 104 -1.32 -12.05 -0.88
N PHE A 105 -1.18 -11.79 0.41
CA PHE A 105 -0.23 -10.79 0.93
C PHE A 105 1.15 -11.38 1.13
N VAL A 106 2.18 -10.73 0.58
CA VAL A 106 3.56 -11.22 0.59
C VAL A 106 4.51 -10.20 1.19
N CYS A 107 5.35 -10.64 2.12
CA CYS A 107 6.54 -9.92 2.57
C CYS A 107 7.74 -10.85 2.55
N THR A 108 8.91 -10.41 2.97
CA THR A 108 10.10 -11.27 2.99
C THR A 108 9.93 -12.44 3.96
N ALA A 109 9.77 -12.16 5.25
CA ALA A 109 9.83 -13.19 6.29
C ALA A 109 8.49 -13.85 6.66
N ASN A 110 7.35 -13.31 6.24
CA ASN A 110 6.01 -13.76 6.66
C ASN A 110 5.86 -13.85 8.21
N THR A 111 6.51 -12.94 8.94
CA THR A 111 6.47 -12.93 10.41
C THR A 111 5.62 -11.81 11.01
N ALA A 112 5.30 -10.76 10.24
CA ALA A 112 4.53 -9.61 10.70
C ALA A 112 3.59 -9.07 9.60
N ARG A 113 4.09 -8.18 8.71
CA ARG A 113 3.29 -7.36 7.78
C ARG A 113 2.25 -8.15 6.99
N SER A 114 2.64 -9.23 6.32
CA SER A 114 1.71 -10.03 5.50
C SER A 114 0.64 -10.75 6.33
N HIS A 115 0.94 -11.17 7.57
CA HIS A 115 -0.07 -11.74 8.47
C HIS A 115 -1.07 -10.69 8.94
N LEU A 116 -0.59 -9.49 9.31
CA LEU A 116 -1.44 -8.37 9.70
C LEU A 116 -2.36 -7.95 8.55
N ALA A 117 -1.81 -7.79 7.34
CA ALA A 117 -2.59 -7.46 6.15
C ALA A 117 -3.68 -8.48 5.85
N ALA A 118 -3.34 -9.78 5.85
CA ALA A 118 -4.31 -10.84 5.61
C ALA A 118 -5.39 -10.94 6.70
N ALA A 119 -5.07 -10.61 7.95
CA ALA A 119 -6.05 -10.59 9.03
C ALA A 119 -7.00 -9.40 8.93
N LEU A 120 -6.49 -8.21 8.63
CA LEU A 120 -7.29 -7.02 8.35
C LEU A 120 -8.22 -7.23 7.15
N TRP A 121 -7.71 -7.83 6.08
CA TRP A 121 -8.51 -8.13 4.89
C TRP A 121 -9.71 -9.02 5.20
N ARG A 122 -9.54 -10.08 6.00
CA ARG A 122 -10.63 -10.98 6.40
C ARG A 122 -11.72 -10.30 7.22
N GLN A 123 -11.43 -9.16 7.86
CA GLN A 123 -12.44 -8.36 8.55
C GLN A 123 -13.18 -7.39 7.62
N ALA A 124 -12.54 -6.98 6.52
CA ALA A 124 -13.03 -5.93 5.64
C ALA A 124 -13.70 -6.45 4.36
N SER A 125 -13.44 -7.71 3.96
CA SER A 125 -13.89 -8.26 2.68
C SER A 125 -14.33 -9.72 2.83
N HIS A 126 -15.28 -10.15 2.00
CA HIS A 126 -15.67 -11.54 1.86
C HIS A 126 -14.72 -12.35 0.94
N ILE A 127 -13.86 -11.67 0.17
CA ILE A 127 -12.82 -12.33 -0.62
C ILE A 127 -11.78 -12.92 0.34
N THR A 128 -11.49 -14.19 0.19
CA THR A 128 -10.54 -14.88 1.08
C THR A 128 -9.13 -14.29 0.99
N ALA A 129 -8.38 -14.35 2.10
CA ALA A 129 -7.00 -13.86 2.14
C ALA A 129 -6.04 -14.89 2.75
N ALA A 130 -4.82 -14.90 2.21
CA ALA A 130 -3.68 -15.66 2.72
C ALA A 130 -2.44 -14.77 2.84
N SER A 131 -1.40 -15.30 3.48
CA SER A 131 -0.10 -14.64 3.59
C SER A 131 1.04 -15.59 3.31
N ALA A 132 2.13 -15.06 2.76
CA ALA A 132 3.35 -15.82 2.44
C ALA A 132 4.61 -14.96 2.62
N GLY A 133 5.76 -15.62 2.56
CA GLY A 133 7.08 -14.98 2.55
C GLY A 133 7.94 -15.50 1.41
N THR A 134 8.78 -14.63 0.86
CA THR A 134 9.83 -15.05 -0.08
C THR A 134 10.93 -15.84 0.65
N HIS A 135 11.23 -15.47 1.90
CA HIS A 135 12.17 -16.16 2.80
C HIS A 135 11.53 -16.30 4.20
N PRO A 136 10.61 -17.26 4.39
CA PRO A 136 9.82 -17.36 5.61
C PRO A 136 10.68 -17.64 6.83
N GLY A 137 10.39 -16.91 7.91
CA GLY A 137 10.95 -17.16 9.23
C GLY A 137 10.32 -18.37 9.91
N THR A 138 10.65 -18.60 11.17
CA THR A 138 10.21 -19.79 11.92
C THR A 138 8.86 -19.60 12.63
N GLU A 139 8.53 -18.36 13.04
CA GLU A 139 7.31 -18.05 13.80
C GLU A 139 6.84 -16.62 13.55
N ILE A 140 5.57 -16.37 13.81
CA ILE A 140 5.01 -15.00 13.79
C ILE A 140 5.58 -14.22 14.97
N ASN A 141 6.06 -13.01 14.69
CA ASN A 141 6.67 -12.13 15.69
C ASN A 141 5.68 -11.87 16.86
N PRO A 142 6.10 -12.07 18.12
CA PRO A 142 5.23 -11.86 19.28
C PRO A 142 4.64 -10.45 19.37
N LYS A 143 5.41 -9.42 18.97
CA LYS A 143 4.92 -8.03 18.93
C LYS A 143 3.89 -7.79 17.83
N ALA A 144 3.94 -8.52 16.71
CA ALA A 144 2.89 -8.49 15.71
C ALA A 144 1.58 -9.08 16.25
N ARG A 145 1.66 -10.18 17.03
CA ARG A 145 0.49 -10.74 17.73
C ARG A 145 -0.08 -9.77 18.74
N ALA A 146 0.78 -9.18 19.58
CA ALA A 146 0.35 -8.21 20.60
C ALA A 146 -0.26 -6.95 19.97
N ALA A 147 0.26 -6.46 18.84
CA ALA A 147 -0.34 -5.35 18.09
C ALA A 147 -1.72 -5.74 17.55
N ALA A 148 -1.85 -6.90 16.93
CA ALA A 148 -3.13 -7.40 16.44
C ALA A 148 -4.17 -7.48 17.59
N GLU A 149 -3.81 -8.02 18.73
CA GLU A 149 -4.67 -8.13 19.92
C GLU A 149 -5.13 -6.74 20.42
N ARG A 150 -4.21 -5.76 20.51
CA ARG A 150 -4.56 -4.38 20.90
C ARG A 150 -5.58 -3.74 19.97
N HIS A 151 -5.55 -4.10 18.69
CA HIS A 151 -6.46 -3.60 17.66
C HIS A 151 -7.67 -4.51 17.39
N GLY A 152 -7.93 -5.51 18.27
CA GLY A 152 -9.07 -6.42 18.13
C GLY A 152 -8.99 -7.38 16.95
N ILE A 153 -7.78 -7.67 16.47
CA ILE A 153 -7.53 -8.54 15.31
C ILE A 153 -6.97 -9.87 15.77
N THR A 154 -7.55 -10.96 15.28
CA THR A 154 -7.05 -12.31 15.57
C THR A 154 -6.10 -12.80 14.48
N LEU A 155 -4.84 -13.05 14.83
CA LEU A 155 -3.89 -13.73 13.96
C LEU A 155 -4.03 -15.26 14.08
N PRO A 156 -3.93 -15.99 12.96
CA PRO A 156 -3.99 -17.45 12.97
C PRO A 156 -2.79 -18.05 13.74
N LYS A 157 -3.00 -19.22 14.35
CA LYS A 157 -1.94 -20.00 15.01
C LYS A 157 -1.10 -20.81 14.00
N THR A 158 -0.81 -20.23 12.83
CA THR A 158 -0.02 -20.85 11.77
C THR A 158 1.42 -20.37 11.80
N LYS A 159 2.33 -21.19 11.29
CA LYS A 159 3.73 -20.78 11.05
C LYS A 159 3.85 -19.99 9.75
N PRO A 160 4.91 -19.17 9.61
CA PRO A 160 5.28 -18.57 8.33
C PRO A 160 5.40 -19.63 7.21
N ARG A 161 5.00 -19.27 6.01
CA ARG A 161 4.97 -20.19 4.84
C ARG A 161 5.64 -19.55 3.64
N ALA A 162 6.34 -20.38 2.86
CA ALA A 162 6.96 -19.96 1.63
C ALA A 162 5.92 -19.61 0.55
N LEU A 163 6.25 -18.64 -0.28
CA LEU A 163 5.37 -18.16 -1.36
C LEU A 163 5.01 -19.29 -2.32
N ASP A 164 5.99 -20.10 -2.74
CA ASP A 164 5.79 -21.21 -3.69
C ASP A 164 4.78 -22.26 -3.19
N LEU A 165 4.74 -22.46 -1.87
CA LEU A 165 3.79 -23.39 -1.23
C LEU A 165 2.39 -22.78 -1.03
N GLN A 166 2.25 -21.46 -1.12
CA GLN A 166 1.00 -20.76 -0.84
C GLN A 166 0.32 -20.22 -2.09
N ARG A 167 1.09 -19.90 -3.13
CA ARG A 167 0.57 -19.30 -4.37
C ARG A 167 -0.35 -20.25 -5.11
N ARG A 168 -1.50 -19.75 -5.57
CA ARG A 168 -2.48 -20.48 -6.38
C ARG A 168 -2.77 -19.69 -7.66
N SER A 169 -3.22 -20.40 -8.69
CA SER A 169 -3.78 -19.72 -9.88
C SER A 169 -4.99 -18.89 -9.48
N GLY A 170 -5.08 -17.67 -9.99
CA GLY A 170 -6.15 -16.71 -9.64
C GLY A 170 -5.94 -15.93 -8.35
N ASP A 171 -4.80 -16.06 -7.66
CA ASP A 171 -4.43 -15.19 -6.55
C ASP A 171 -4.12 -13.77 -7.05
N LEU A 172 -4.70 -12.79 -6.38
CA LEU A 172 -4.27 -11.40 -6.47
C LEU A 172 -3.12 -11.18 -5.48
N LEU A 173 -1.91 -11.05 -5.97
CA LEU A 173 -0.71 -10.92 -5.15
C LEU A 173 -0.44 -9.47 -4.81
N ILE A 174 -0.40 -9.14 -3.50
CA ILE A 174 -0.05 -7.81 -2.98
C ILE A 174 1.21 -7.95 -2.12
N THR A 175 2.29 -7.29 -2.53
CA THR A 175 3.51 -7.22 -1.73
C THR A 175 3.37 -6.12 -0.67
N VAL A 176 3.78 -6.41 0.57
CA VAL A 176 3.67 -5.47 1.72
C VAL A 176 5.03 -5.14 2.33
N CYS A 177 6.09 -5.28 1.56
CA CYS A 177 7.44 -4.81 1.87
C CYS A 177 8.28 -4.69 0.60
N ASP A 178 9.17 -3.71 0.58
CA ASP A 178 9.97 -3.36 -0.59
C ASP A 178 10.85 -4.52 -1.06
N ARG A 179 11.52 -5.22 -0.14
CA ARG A 179 12.40 -6.35 -0.48
C ARG A 179 11.68 -7.46 -1.25
N ALA A 180 10.51 -7.87 -0.78
CA ALA A 180 9.73 -8.89 -1.47
C ALA A 180 9.22 -8.38 -2.83
N HIS A 181 8.84 -7.11 -2.92
CA HIS A 181 8.43 -6.50 -4.18
C HIS A 181 9.57 -6.49 -5.21
N GLU A 182 10.74 -6.03 -4.80
CA GLU A 182 11.93 -5.95 -5.66
C GLU A 182 12.45 -7.32 -6.10
N GLU A 183 12.34 -8.33 -5.23
CA GLU A 183 12.70 -9.70 -5.53
C GLU A 183 11.74 -10.35 -6.53
N LEU A 184 10.44 -10.07 -6.40
CA LEU A 184 9.40 -10.65 -7.25
C LEU A 184 9.22 -9.89 -8.58
N GLY A 185 9.67 -8.63 -8.66
CA GLY A 185 9.48 -7.80 -9.83
C GLY A 185 8.00 -7.65 -10.22
N ASP A 186 7.70 -7.87 -11.49
CA ASP A 186 6.35 -7.68 -12.06
C ASP A 186 5.32 -8.76 -11.68
N GLN A 187 5.65 -9.66 -10.75
CA GLN A 187 4.73 -10.74 -10.36
C GLN A 187 3.63 -10.28 -9.39
N GLY A 188 3.81 -9.13 -8.74
CA GLY A 188 2.81 -8.53 -7.87
C GLY A 188 1.79 -7.72 -8.66
N TRP A 189 0.52 -7.79 -8.25
CA TRP A 189 -0.52 -6.92 -8.80
C TRP A 189 -0.43 -5.50 -8.22
N ALA A 190 -0.11 -5.39 -6.92
CA ALA A 190 0.11 -4.13 -6.23
C ALA A 190 1.25 -4.26 -5.22
N HIS A 191 1.81 -3.12 -4.86
CA HIS A 191 2.81 -2.99 -3.81
C HIS A 191 2.37 -1.97 -2.77
N TRP A 192 2.50 -2.33 -1.48
CA TRP A 192 2.34 -1.44 -0.35
C TRP A 192 3.65 -1.36 0.40
N SER A 193 4.34 -0.24 0.29
CA SER A 193 5.62 0.00 0.94
C SER A 193 5.40 0.31 2.42
N ILE A 194 5.30 -0.74 3.22
CA ILE A 194 5.10 -0.64 4.67
C ILE A 194 6.43 -0.80 5.39
N PRO A 195 6.87 0.19 6.19
CA PRO A 195 8.12 0.12 6.96
C PRO A 195 8.19 -1.14 7.83
N ASP A 196 9.41 -1.70 7.99
CA ASP A 196 9.60 -2.93 8.73
C ASP A 196 9.49 -2.70 10.26
N PRO A 197 8.39 -3.12 10.91
CA PRO A 197 8.24 -2.96 12.34
C PRO A 197 9.19 -3.86 13.14
N VAL A 198 9.65 -4.98 12.53
CA VAL A 198 10.58 -5.91 13.18
C VAL A 198 11.96 -5.27 13.33
N ALA A 199 12.44 -4.59 12.30
CA ALA A 199 13.74 -3.88 12.33
C ALA A 199 13.72 -2.73 13.36
N GLN A 200 12.60 -2.03 13.53
CA GLN A 200 12.44 -0.98 14.53
C GLN A 200 12.24 -1.54 15.96
N GLY A 201 11.66 -2.70 16.09
CA GLY A 201 11.54 -3.47 17.33
C GLY A 201 10.64 -2.85 18.42
N THR A 202 9.89 -1.76 18.15
CA THR A 202 9.02 -1.08 19.13
C THR A 202 7.55 -1.43 18.93
N ASN A 203 6.74 -1.42 20.00
CA ASN A 203 5.29 -1.63 19.90
C ASN A 203 4.65 -0.59 18.96
N ARG A 204 5.06 0.67 19.07
CA ARG A 204 4.59 1.76 18.19
C ARG A 204 4.82 1.45 16.71
N ALA A 205 5.98 0.88 16.35
CA ALA A 205 6.26 0.54 14.94
C ALA A 205 5.27 -0.52 14.42
N PHE A 206 4.91 -1.52 15.25
CA PHE A 206 3.91 -2.52 14.87
C PHE A 206 2.51 -1.93 14.77
N ASP A 207 2.12 -1.03 15.69
CA ASP A 207 0.83 -0.33 15.63
C ASP A 207 0.76 0.56 14.39
N THR A 208 1.80 1.34 14.09
CA THR A 208 1.88 2.18 12.87
C THR A 208 1.79 1.34 11.60
N ALA A 209 2.52 0.21 11.52
CA ALA A 209 2.45 -0.68 10.36
C ALA A 209 1.03 -1.27 10.19
N LEU A 210 0.37 -1.63 11.29
CA LEU A 210 -1.00 -2.12 11.27
C LEU A 210 -1.98 -1.04 10.81
N GLU A 211 -1.85 0.20 11.30
CA GLU A 211 -2.69 1.33 10.89
C GLU A 211 -2.54 1.65 9.40
N GLN A 212 -1.30 1.66 8.89
CA GLN A 212 -1.04 1.87 7.46
C GLN A 212 -1.62 0.76 6.59
N LEU A 213 -1.49 -0.51 7.00
CA LEU A 213 -2.12 -1.64 6.32
C LEU A 213 -3.65 -1.53 6.34
N ASN A 214 -4.22 -1.18 7.49
CA ASN A 214 -5.67 -1.02 7.63
C ASN A 214 -6.20 0.08 6.70
N ALA A 215 -5.54 1.23 6.64
CA ALA A 215 -5.95 2.33 5.76
C ALA A 215 -6.02 1.87 4.29
N ARG A 216 -5.06 1.08 3.82
CA ARG A 216 -5.04 0.54 2.45
C ARG A 216 -6.10 -0.54 2.22
N VAL A 217 -6.31 -1.43 3.19
CA VAL A 217 -7.36 -2.45 3.14
C VAL A 217 -8.74 -1.80 3.05
N GLN A 218 -9.03 -0.77 3.88
CA GLN A 218 -10.31 -0.06 3.87
C GLN A 218 -10.60 0.66 2.55
N VAL A 219 -9.57 0.99 1.78
CA VAL A 219 -9.71 1.58 0.45
C VAL A 219 -9.95 0.51 -0.62
N LEU A 220 -9.15 -0.55 -0.61
CA LEU A 220 -9.11 -1.53 -1.71
C LEU A 220 -10.22 -2.59 -1.59
N ALA A 221 -10.50 -3.09 -0.40
CA ALA A 221 -11.46 -4.17 -0.20
C ALA A 221 -12.86 -3.86 -0.77
N PRO A 222 -13.48 -2.68 -0.51
CA PRO A 222 -14.79 -2.36 -1.09
C PRO A 222 -14.78 -2.21 -2.62
N GLN A 223 -13.62 -1.93 -3.22
CA GLN A 223 -13.51 -1.80 -4.69
C GLN A 223 -13.52 -3.17 -5.36
N LEU A 224 -12.81 -4.14 -4.77
CA LEU A 224 -12.77 -5.51 -5.27
C LEU A 224 -14.08 -6.26 -5.01
N ASP A 225 -14.73 -6.01 -3.87
CA ASP A 225 -16.03 -6.60 -3.53
C ASP A 225 -17.16 -6.13 -4.47
N ARG A 226 -17.07 -4.90 -5.00
CA ARG A 226 -18.04 -4.37 -5.99
C ARG A 226 -17.82 -4.84 -7.41
N ALA A 227 -16.64 -5.34 -7.71
CA ALA A 227 -16.32 -5.89 -9.03
C ALA A 227 -16.83 -7.33 -9.23
N SER A 228 -17.52 -7.87 -8.22
CA SER A 228 -18.09 -9.23 -8.15
C SER A 228 -19.44 -9.33 -8.87
#